data_b574045d4622e611db5469746670520c
#
_entry.id   b574045d4622e611db5469746670520c
#
_cell.length_a   1.000
_cell.length_b   1.000
_cell.length_c   1.000
_cell.angle_alpha   90.00
_cell.angle_beta   90.00
_cell.angle_gamma   90.00
#
_symmetry.space_group_name_H-M   'P 1'
#
loop_
_entity.id
_entity.type
_entity.pdbx_description
1 polymer ?
#
loop_
_entity_poly.entity_id
_entity_poly.type
_entity_poly.pdbx_seq_one_letter_code
_entity_poly.pdbx_strand_id
1 'polypeptide(L)'
;MQKLLEPLTDMPIYNFMDDLLVATESWQEHMEVLEAVMKRLREAGLTARPSKCKLGFSTMDYLGHTLKHGNLAPDAAKIEQLKDAPQPTTKTEVRSFLGFAGYYRRHVPGFSTIALPLTDLTKKAAPNRVEWTDECEIAFQRLKRALTTESILRLPDLERDFVLRTDASEAGLGAVLLQEHEGLLHP
;
A
#
# COMPACT_ATOMS: atom_id res chain seq x y z
N MET A 1 16.16 -14.42 3.75
CA MET A 1 16.52 -13.14 3.12
C MET A 1 17.06 -12.15 4.17
N GLN A 2 16.34 -11.80 5.25
CA GLN A 2 16.77 -10.81 6.24
C GLN A 2 18.20 -11.03 6.80
N LYS A 3 18.53 -12.23 7.29
CA LYS A 3 19.90 -12.57 7.75
C LYS A 3 20.98 -12.45 6.66
N LEU A 4 20.61 -12.65 5.40
CA LEU A 4 21.51 -12.52 4.27
C LEU A 4 21.92 -11.06 4.03
N LEU A 5 20.96 -10.16 4.19
CA LEU A 5 21.11 -8.73 3.94
C LEU A 5 21.57 -7.94 5.18
N GLU A 6 21.66 -8.58 6.36
CA GLU A 6 22.11 -7.95 7.59
C GLU A 6 23.41 -7.13 7.45
N PRO A 7 24.45 -7.61 6.72
CA PRO A 7 25.65 -6.81 6.49
C PRO A 7 25.49 -5.60 5.57
N LEU A 8 24.32 -5.45 4.93
CA LEU A 8 23.98 -4.35 4.01
C LEU A 8 22.87 -3.46 4.58
N THR A 9 22.65 -3.46 5.91
CA THR A 9 21.55 -2.74 6.58
C THR A 9 21.60 -1.23 6.36
N ASP A 10 22.80 -0.68 6.18
CA ASP A 10 23.03 0.76 5.94
C ASP A 10 22.78 1.17 4.46
N MET A 11 22.50 0.20 3.59
CA MET A 11 22.20 0.46 2.18
C MET A 11 20.68 0.55 1.96
N PRO A 12 20.21 1.32 0.96
CA PRO A 12 18.80 1.50 0.67
C PRO A 12 18.19 0.26 0.00
N ILE A 13 18.17 -0.84 0.75
CA ILE A 13 17.66 -2.15 0.34
C ILE A 13 16.48 -2.52 1.21
N TYR A 14 15.35 -2.77 0.58
CA TYR A 14 14.12 -3.19 1.23
C TYR A 14 13.78 -4.60 0.79
N ASN A 15 13.44 -5.47 1.74
CA ASN A 15 13.04 -6.83 1.42
C ASN A 15 11.67 -7.17 1.99
N PHE A 16 10.87 -7.85 1.20
CA PHE A 16 9.63 -8.47 1.63
C PHE A 16 9.59 -9.91 1.12
N MET A 17 9.73 -10.86 2.05
CA MET A 17 9.88 -12.29 1.72
C MET A 17 11.07 -12.54 0.76
N ASP A 18 10.78 -12.84 -0.50
CA ASP A 18 11.75 -13.12 -1.59
C ASP A 18 11.92 -11.94 -2.55
N ASP A 19 11.08 -10.90 -2.44
CA ASP A 19 11.20 -9.69 -3.24
C ASP A 19 12.22 -8.72 -2.62
N LEU A 20 13.11 -8.18 -3.45
CA LEU A 20 14.10 -7.17 -3.09
C LEU A 20 13.83 -5.88 -3.88
N LEU A 21 13.80 -4.77 -3.17
CA LEU A 21 13.75 -3.43 -3.75
C LEU A 21 15.02 -2.67 -3.39
N VAL A 22 15.70 -2.12 -4.38
CA VAL A 22 16.84 -1.21 -4.23
C VAL A 22 16.39 0.18 -4.67
N ALA A 23 16.37 1.14 -3.74
CA ALA A 23 15.89 2.51 -4.00
C ALA A 23 17.01 3.50 -3.70
N THR A 24 17.64 4.02 -4.71
CA THR A 24 18.82 4.90 -4.64
C THR A 24 18.54 6.24 -5.30
N GLU A 25 19.27 7.27 -4.92
CA GLU A 25 19.12 8.61 -5.47
C GLU A 25 19.94 8.84 -6.74
N SER A 26 21.03 8.07 -6.92
CA SER A 26 21.93 8.21 -8.07
C SER A 26 22.18 6.88 -8.76
N TRP A 27 22.55 6.95 -10.05
CA TRP A 27 22.92 5.77 -10.82
C TRP A 27 24.20 5.11 -10.29
N GLN A 28 25.17 5.90 -9.84
CA GLN A 28 26.41 5.38 -9.28
C GLN A 28 26.15 4.54 -8.02
N GLU A 29 25.39 5.10 -7.09
CA GLU A 29 24.97 4.40 -5.88
C GLU A 29 24.15 3.13 -6.21
N HIS A 30 23.27 3.22 -7.22
CA HIS A 30 22.47 2.07 -7.65
C HIS A 30 23.34 0.90 -8.07
N MET A 31 24.38 1.16 -8.85
CA MET A 31 25.32 0.13 -9.30
C MET A 31 26.11 -0.48 -8.14
N GLU A 32 26.56 0.32 -7.19
CA GLU A 32 27.30 -0.14 -6.01
C GLU A 32 26.42 -1.03 -5.11
N VAL A 33 25.19 -0.62 -4.86
CA VAL A 33 24.22 -1.40 -4.07
C VAL A 33 23.85 -2.70 -4.78
N LEU A 34 23.61 -2.66 -6.09
CA LEU A 34 23.31 -3.88 -6.87
C LEU A 34 24.46 -4.87 -6.84
N GLU A 35 25.71 -4.39 -6.99
CA GLU A 35 26.89 -5.25 -6.91
C GLU A 35 27.00 -5.92 -5.55
N ALA A 36 26.80 -5.17 -4.45
CA ALA A 36 26.80 -5.68 -3.10
C ALA A 36 25.71 -6.77 -2.90
N VAL A 37 24.48 -6.52 -3.37
CA VAL A 37 23.38 -7.48 -3.30
C VAL A 37 23.72 -8.76 -4.08
N MET A 38 24.18 -8.63 -5.32
CA MET A 38 24.51 -9.78 -6.17
C MET A 38 25.65 -10.60 -5.60
N LYS A 39 26.65 -9.95 -5.00
CA LYS A 39 27.74 -10.63 -4.28
C LYS A 39 27.20 -11.45 -3.11
N ARG A 40 26.32 -10.88 -2.27
CA ARG A 40 25.73 -11.59 -1.13
C ARG A 40 24.86 -12.78 -1.55
N LEU A 41 24.05 -12.61 -2.62
CA LEU A 41 23.26 -13.73 -3.16
C LEU A 41 24.18 -14.87 -3.63
N ARG A 42 25.26 -14.55 -4.36
CA ARG A 42 26.24 -15.54 -4.84
C ARG A 42 26.92 -16.28 -3.69
N GLU A 43 27.36 -15.57 -2.66
CA GLU A 43 27.98 -16.15 -1.46
C GLU A 43 27.06 -17.12 -0.72
N ALA A 44 25.75 -16.84 -0.74
CA ALA A 44 24.72 -17.70 -0.15
C ALA A 44 24.23 -18.83 -1.07
N GLY A 45 24.77 -18.95 -2.29
CA GLY A 45 24.32 -19.94 -3.27
C GLY A 45 22.93 -19.66 -3.83
N LEU A 46 22.43 -18.42 -3.72
CA LEU A 46 21.14 -18.00 -4.25
C LEU A 46 21.29 -17.42 -5.66
N THR A 47 20.28 -17.63 -6.49
CA THR A 47 20.23 -17.13 -7.85
C THR A 47 19.02 -16.22 -8.07
N ALA A 48 19.22 -15.09 -8.71
CA ALA A 48 18.14 -14.26 -9.22
C ALA A 48 17.73 -14.74 -10.62
N ARG A 49 16.44 -14.68 -10.93
CA ARG A 49 15.93 -14.99 -12.27
C ARG A 49 15.94 -13.71 -13.11
N PRO A 50 16.80 -13.59 -14.16
CA PRO A 50 16.94 -12.34 -14.92
C PRO A 50 15.61 -11.82 -15.51
N SER A 51 14.75 -12.72 -16.00
CA SER A 51 13.44 -12.34 -16.57
C SER A 51 12.44 -11.74 -15.57
N LYS A 52 12.73 -11.86 -14.26
CA LYS A 52 11.93 -11.25 -13.20
C LYS A 52 12.60 -10.00 -12.59
N CYS A 53 13.86 -9.76 -12.94
CA CYS A 53 14.59 -8.60 -12.43
C CYS A 53 14.22 -7.35 -13.25
N LYS A 54 13.82 -6.30 -12.57
CA LYS A 54 13.61 -4.96 -13.13
C LYS A 54 14.74 -4.08 -12.58
N LEU A 55 15.69 -3.68 -13.41
CA LEU A 55 16.89 -2.93 -12.99
C LEU A 55 16.91 -1.56 -13.64
N GLY A 56 17.24 -0.51 -12.89
CA GLY A 56 17.43 0.85 -13.39
C GLY A 56 16.13 1.55 -13.82
N PHE A 57 15.01 1.24 -13.21
CA PHE A 57 13.72 1.90 -13.49
C PHE A 57 13.49 3.05 -12.52
N SER A 58 13.07 4.20 -13.03
CA SER A 58 12.64 5.35 -12.21
C SER A 58 11.21 5.22 -11.67
N THR A 59 10.46 4.27 -12.19
CA THR A 59 9.10 3.93 -11.76
C THR A 59 8.97 2.42 -11.70
N MET A 60 8.42 1.89 -10.61
CA MET A 60 8.32 0.44 -10.42
C MET A 60 7.06 0.07 -9.65
N ASP A 61 6.45 -1.03 -10.06
CA ASP A 61 5.39 -1.66 -9.27
C ASP A 61 6.03 -2.60 -8.24
N TYR A 62 5.73 -2.36 -6.99
CA TYR A 62 6.22 -3.14 -5.85
C TYR A 62 5.13 -3.33 -4.81
N LEU A 63 4.89 -4.57 -4.42
CA LEU A 63 3.87 -4.95 -3.45
C LEU A 63 2.49 -4.30 -3.72
N GLY A 64 2.06 -4.32 -4.98
CA GLY A 64 0.75 -3.80 -5.38
C GLY A 64 0.61 -2.28 -5.38
N HIS A 65 1.72 -1.57 -5.33
CA HIS A 65 1.78 -0.12 -5.46
C HIS A 65 2.76 0.26 -6.56
N THR A 66 2.52 1.40 -7.18
CA THR A 66 3.47 2.03 -8.10
C THR A 66 4.29 3.07 -7.34
N LEU A 67 5.60 2.85 -7.28
CA LEU A 67 6.59 3.76 -6.71
C LEU A 67 7.09 4.70 -7.81
N LYS A 68 7.04 6.01 -7.60
CA LYS A 68 7.51 7.01 -8.55
C LYS A 68 7.96 8.28 -7.82
N HIS A 69 9.23 8.65 -7.92
CA HIS A 69 9.76 9.92 -7.39
C HIS A 69 9.31 10.22 -5.94
N GLY A 70 9.49 9.27 -5.01
CA GLY A 70 9.10 9.43 -3.62
C GLY A 70 7.58 9.41 -3.35
N ASN A 71 6.78 9.09 -4.35
CA ASN A 71 5.33 8.94 -4.23
C ASN A 71 4.92 7.48 -4.33
N LEU A 72 3.83 7.17 -3.65
CA LEU A 72 3.22 5.85 -3.63
C LEU A 72 1.78 5.96 -4.14
N ALA A 73 1.50 5.30 -5.26
CA ALA A 73 0.17 5.18 -5.82
C ALA A 73 -0.30 3.73 -5.81
N PRO A 74 -1.60 3.44 -5.77
CA PRO A 74 -2.10 2.11 -6.04
C PRO A 74 -1.68 1.62 -7.43
N ASP A 75 -1.46 0.30 -7.58
CA ASP A 75 -1.17 -0.33 -8.87
C ASP A 75 -2.33 -0.07 -9.85
N ALA A 76 -2.03 0.61 -10.96
CA ALA A 76 -3.04 1.02 -11.94
C ALA A 76 -3.80 -0.17 -12.55
N ALA A 77 -3.15 -1.31 -12.80
CA ALA A 77 -3.81 -2.49 -13.33
C ALA A 77 -4.81 -3.10 -12.35
N LYS A 78 -4.51 -3.02 -11.05
CA LYS A 78 -5.44 -3.46 -9.99
C LYS A 78 -6.61 -2.50 -9.83
N ILE A 79 -6.35 -1.21 -9.91
CA ILE A 79 -7.41 -0.19 -9.82
C ILE A 79 -8.35 -0.27 -11.02
N GLU A 80 -7.84 -0.57 -12.22
CA GLU A 80 -8.69 -0.73 -13.41
C GLU A 80 -9.70 -1.89 -13.23
N GLN A 81 -9.27 -3.00 -12.63
CA GLN A 81 -10.17 -4.12 -12.31
C GLN A 81 -11.27 -3.71 -11.32
N LEU A 82 -11.01 -2.74 -10.44
CA LEU A 82 -12.00 -2.23 -9.50
C LEU A 82 -13.08 -1.37 -10.19
N LYS A 83 -12.72 -0.62 -11.23
CA LYS A 83 -13.69 0.20 -11.98
C LYS A 83 -14.84 -0.65 -12.52
N ASP A 84 -14.50 -1.82 -13.05
CA ASP A 84 -15.45 -2.73 -13.70
C ASP A 84 -16.04 -3.76 -12.72
N ALA A 85 -15.66 -3.71 -11.43
CA ALA A 85 -16.17 -4.64 -10.43
C ALA A 85 -17.70 -4.56 -10.34
N PRO A 86 -18.43 -5.68 -10.51
CA PRO A 86 -19.88 -5.71 -10.39
C PRO A 86 -20.30 -5.54 -8.91
N GLN A 87 -21.55 -5.17 -8.71
CA GLN A 87 -22.15 -5.12 -7.39
C GLN A 87 -22.10 -6.52 -6.76
N PRO A 88 -21.57 -6.63 -5.52
CA PRO A 88 -21.55 -7.90 -4.79
C PRO A 88 -22.97 -8.39 -4.46
N THR A 89 -23.21 -9.67 -4.64
CA THR A 89 -24.49 -10.33 -4.34
C THR A 89 -24.40 -11.30 -3.16
N THR A 90 -23.18 -11.67 -2.80
CA THR A 90 -22.91 -12.61 -1.70
C THR A 90 -21.98 -12.00 -0.66
N LYS A 91 -22.07 -12.49 0.57
CA LYS A 91 -21.17 -12.12 1.67
C LYS A 91 -19.68 -12.34 1.31
N THR A 92 -19.38 -13.37 0.56
CA THR A 92 -18.00 -13.67 0.11
C THR A 92 -17.52 -12.61 -0.85
N GLU A 93 -18.34 -12.18 -1.80
CA GLU A 93 -18.00 -11.12 -2.74
C GLU A 93 -17.82 -9.77 -2.03
N VAL A 94 -18.69 -9.45 -1.05
CA VAL A 94 -18.50 -8.23 -0.22
C VAL A 94 -17.17 -8.29 0.54
N ARG A 95 -16.81 -9.44 1.13
CA ARG A 95 -15.53 -9.60 1.81
C ARG A 95 -14.34 -9.47 0.86
N SER A 96 -14.45 -10.01 -0.35
CA SER A 96 -13.41 -9.87 -1.38
C SER A 96 -13.22 -8.41 -1.78
N PHE A 97 -14.30 -7.69 -2.03
CA PHE A 97 -14.26 -6.25 -2.32
C PHE A 97 -13.66 -5.45 -1.16
N LEU A 98 -14.13 -5.67 0.08
CA LEU A 98 -13.60 -4.99 1.26
C LEU A 98 -12.14 -5.36 1.54
N GLY A 99 -11.72 -6.59 1.26
CA GLY A 99 -10.33 -7.02 1.36
C GLY A 99 -9.43 -6.26 0.38
N PHE A 100 -9.89 -6.12 -0.85
CA PHE A 100 -9.21 -5.33 -1.88
C PHE A 100 -9.17 -3.84 -1.50
N ALA A 101 -10.31 -3.24 -1.23
CA ALA A 101 -10.40 -1.82 -0.88
C ALA A 101 -9.64 -1.52 0.43
N GLY A 102 -9.68 -2.44 1.40
CA GLY A 102 -8.97 -2.34 2.67
C GLY A 102 -7.45 -2.40 2.54
N TYR A 103 -6.93 -3.05 1.50
CA TYR A 103 -5.51 -3.03 1.18
C TYR A 103 -5.03 -1.60 0.88
N TYR A 104 -5.85 -0.83 0.17
CA TYR A 104 -5.59 0.56 -0.18
C TYR A 104 -6.25 1.58 0.75
N ARG A 105 -6.68 1.17 1.95
CA ARG A 105 -7.43 2.05 2.89
C ARG A 105 -6.70 3.35 3.23
N ARG A 106 -5.37 3.37 3.18
CA ARG A 106 -4.56 4.57 3.44
C ARG A 106 -4.77 5.66 2.38
N HIS A 107 -5.18 5.26 1.17
CA HIS A 107 -5.49 6.16 0.07
C HIS A 107 -6.92 6.72 0.14
N VAL A 108 -7.74 6.30 1.11
CA VAL A 108 -9.15 6.68 1.23
C VAL A 108 -9.42 7.37 2.55
N PRO A 109 -9.51 8.71 2.58
CA PRO A 109 -9.88 9.43 3.80
C PRO A 109 -11.22 8.94 4.35
N GLY A 110 -11.28 8.64 5.65
CA GLY A 110 -12.50 8.17 6.30
C GLY A 110 -12.95 6.77 5.86
N PHE A 111 -12.05 5.92 5.39
CA PHE A 111 -12.34 4.57 4.89
C PHE A 111 -13.31 3.79 5.78
N SER A 112 -13.07 3.74 7.09
CA SER A 112 -13.87 2.96 8.03
C SER A 112 -15.33 3.41 8.07
N THR A 113 -15.56 4.72 8.05
CA THR A 113 -16.93 5.30 8.03
C THR A 113 -17.63 4.99 6.72
N ILE A 114 -16.91 5.11 5.58
CA ILE A 114 -17.48 4.82 4.27
C ILE A 114 -17.80 3.32 4.14
N ALA A 115 -16.91 2.46 4.62
CA ALA A 115 -17.04 1.01 4.49
C ALA A 115 -18.03 0.37 5.46
N LEU A 116 -18.54 1.11 6.45
CA LEU A 116 -19.39 0.58 7.52
C LEU A 116 -20.63 -0.19 7.00
N PRO A 117 -21.45 0.33 6.07
CA PRO A 117 -22.62 -0.38 5.57
C PRO A 117 -22.27 -1.73 4.92
N LEU A 118 -21.16 -1.78 4.17
CA LEU A 118 -20.67 -3.00 3.53
C LEU A 118 -20.10 -3.99 4.55
N THR A 119 -19.41 -3.49 5.58
CA THR A 119 -18.87 -4.30 6.67
C THR A 119 -19.98 -5.00 7.44
N ASP A 120 -21.12 -4.33 7.65
CA ASP A 120 -22.28 -4.89 8.33
C ASP A 120 -22.87 -6.09 7.59
N LEU A 121 -22.85 -6.10 6.27
CA LEU A 121 -23.24 -7.26 5.45
C LEU A 121 -22.34 -8.49 5.67
N THR A 122 -21.13 -8.32 6.20
CA THR A 122 -20.19 -9.43 6.43
C THR A 122 -20.28 -10.06 7.82
N LYS A 123 -21.09 -9.51 8.74
CA LYS A 123 -21.27 -10.00 10.10
C LYS A 123 -21.71 -11.47 10.12
N LYS A 124 -21.36 -12.19 11.19
CA LYS A 124 -21.64 -13.63 11.31
C LYS A 124 -23.14 -13.94 11.16
N ALA A 125 -24.01 -13.11 11.74
CA ALA A 125 -25.46 -13.26 11.70
C ALA A 125 -26.11 -12.85 10.37
N ALA A 126 -25.42 -12.09 9.50
CA ALA A 126 -25.97 -11.68 8.23
C ALA A 126 -26.12 -12.88 7.26
N PRO A 127 -27.17 -12.89 6.39
CA PRO A 127 -27.38 -13.97 5.42
C PRO A 127 -26.25 -14.02 4.38
N ASN A 128 -26.07 -15.19 3.74
CA ASN A 128 -25.03 -15.33 2.72
C ASN A 128 -25.35 -14.54 1.45
N ARG A 129 -26.62 -14.50 1.03
CA ARG A 129 -27.12 -13.59 0.00
C ARG A 129 -27.36 -12.25 0.65
N VAL A 130 -26.68 -11.21 0.20
CA VAL A 130 -26.76 -9.90 0.83
C VAL A 130 -28.00 -9.13 0.41
N GLU A 131 -28.59 -8.41 1.35
CA GLU A 131 -29.64 -7.43 1.09
C GLU A 131 -28.95 -6.09 0.79
N TRP A 132 -28.90 -5.74 -0.49
CA TRP A 132 -28.22 -4.53 -0.94
C TRP A 132 -29.12 -3.32 -0.78
N THR A 133 -28.72 -2.38 0.09
CA THR A 133 -29.45 -1.14 0.34
C THR A 133 -28.82 0.03 -0.42
N ASP A 134 -29.54 1.15 -0.51
CA ASP A 134 -29.00 2.38 -1.09
C ASP A 134 -27.73 2.86 -0.39
N GLU A 135 -27.64 2.68 0.93
CA GLU A 135 -26.45 3.00 1.73
C GLU A 135 -25.25 2.14 1.32
N CYS A 136 -25.49 0.84 1.06
CA CYS A 136 -24.47 -0.06 0.56
C CYS A 136 -23.98 0.37 -0.84
N GLU A 137 -24.90 0.76 -1.72
CA GLU A 137 -24.56 1.26 -3.06
C GLU A 137 -23.74 2.56 -2.98
N ILE A 138 -24.17 3.51 -2.16
CA ILE A 138 -23.42 4.76 -1.93
C ILE A 138 -22.01 4.46 -1.41
N ALA A 139 -21.89 3.57 -0.42
CA ALA A 139 -20.60 3.17 0.15
C ALA A 139 -19.69 2.51 -0.91
N PHE A 140 -20.25 1.58 -1.70
CA PHE A 140 -19.55 0.88 -2.77
C PHE A 140 -19.02 1.85 -3.82
N GLN A 141 -19.86 2.75 -4.33
CA GLN A 141 -19.49 3.73 -5.33
C GLN A 141 -18.48 4.77 -4.80
N ARG A 142 -18.62 5.18 -3.52
CA ARG A 142 -17.65 6.09 -2.89
C ARG A 142 -16.26 5.45 -2.78
N LEU A 143 -16.17 4.19 -2.36
CA LEU A 143 -14.90 3.47 -2.29
C LEU A 143 -14.29 3.28 -3.69
N LYS A 144 -15.09 2.87 -4.68
CA LYS A 144 -14.64 2.76 -6.07
C LYS A 144 -14.08 4.11 -6.57
N ARG A 145 -14.83 5.19 -6.41
CA ARG A 145 -14.40 6.52 -6.85
C ARG A 145 -13.13 6.98 -6.13
N ALA A 146 -13.07 6.84 -4.81
CA ALA A 146 -11.91 7.25 -4.03
C ALA A 146 -10.62 6.54 -4.46
N LEU A 147 -10.70 5.25 -4.81
CA LEU A 147 -9.56 4.46 -5.26
C LEU A 147 -9.20 4.66 -6.73
N THR A 148 -10.19 5.01 -7.58
CA THR A 148 -9.97 5.25 -9.03
C THR A 148 -9.60 6.69 -9.34
N THR A 149 -9.84 7.63 -8.43
CA THR A 149 -9.29 8.99 -8.52
C THR A 149 -7.85 8.91 -7.99
N GLU A 150 -6.89 9.51 -8.68
CA GLU A 150 -5.46 9.44 -8.33
C GLU A 150 -5.21 9.86 -6.87
N SER A 151 -5.27 8.90 -5.97
CA SER A 151 -4.89 9.04 -4.56
C SER A 151 -3.41 8.76 -4.41
N ILE A 152 -2.59 9.76 -4.64
CA ILE A 152 -1.15 9.66 -4.45
C ILE A 152 -0.84 9.90 -2.97
N LEU A 153 -0.24 8.92 -2.31
CA LEU A 153 0.37 9.10 -1.00
C LEU A 153 1.81 9.56 -1.19
N ARG A 154 2.17 10.59 -0.47
CA ARG A 154 3.56 10.99 -0.36
C ARG A 154 4.26 10.11 0.67
N LEU A 155 5.42 9.58 0.33
CA LEU A 155 6.26 8.90 1.32
C LEU A 155 6.80 9.91 2.32
N PRO A 156 6.90 9.56 3.61
CA PRO A 156 7.47 10.44 4.61
C PRO A 156 8.96 10.70 4.32
N ASP A 157 9.39 11.91 4.56
CA ASP A 157 10.79 12.30 4.53
C ASP A 157 11.36 12.13 5.95
N LEU A 158 12.21 11.12 6.14
CA LEU A 158 12.75 10.77 7.47
C LEU A 158 13.74 11.81 8.01
N GLU A 159 14.23 12.73 7.16
CA GLU A 159 15.11 13.82 7.55
C GLU A 159 14.35 15.06 8.07
N ARG A 160 13.01 15.05 7.98
CA ARG A 160 12.15 16.13 8.46
C ARG A 160 11.44 15.76 9.74
N ASP A 161 11.06 16.79 10.50
CA ASP A 161 10.29 16.63 11.73
C ASP A 161 8.90 16.04 11.46
N PHE A 162 8.46 15.23 12.41
CA PHE A 162 7.11 14.68 12.46
C PHE A 162 6.29 15.39 13.53
N VAL A 163 5.01 15.58 13.25
CA VAL A 163 4.03 16.09 14.22
C VAL A 163 3.15 14.92 14.68
N LEU A 164 3.25 14.55 15.95
CA LEU A 164 2.36 13.56 16.55
C LEU A 164 1.12 14.28 17.11
N ARG A 165 -0.05 13.98 16.54
CA ARG A 165 -1.33 14.43 17.08
C ARG A 165 -2.00 13.27 17.80
N THR A 166 -2.34 13.50 19.06
CA THR A 166 -3.01 12.50 19.91
C THR A 166 -4.40 12.98 20.30
N ASP A 167 -5.30 12.04 20.49
CA ASP A 167 -6.65 12.27 20.98
C ASP A 167 -7.05 11.14 21.93
N ALA A 168 -7.87 11.45 22.92
CA ALA A 168 -8.28 10.49 23.93
C ALA A 168 -9.79 10.63 24.21
N SER A 169 -10.49 9.51 24.29
CA SER A 169 -11.89 9.42 24.71
C SER A 169 -12.04 8.39 25.82
N GLU A 170 -13.20 8.28 26.41
CA GLU A 170 -13.49 7.21 27.37
C GLU A 170 -13.37 5.79 26.76
N ALA A 171 -13.52 5.67 25.46
CA ALA A 171 -13.46 4.40 24.75
C ALA A 171 -12.07 4.01 24.22
N GLY A 172 -11.13 4.95 24.14
CA GLY A 172 -9.80 4.64 23.61
C GLY A 172 -8.92 5.86 23.35
N LEU A 173 -7.67 5.54 22.94
CA LEU A 173 -6.67 6.50 22.55
C LEU A 173 -6.48 6.45 21.03
N GLY A 174 -6.36 7.62 20.40
CA GLY A 174 -6.01 7.80 19.00
C GLY A 174 -4.70 8.55 18.85
N ALA A 175 -3.93 8.20 17.85
CA ALA A 175 -2.75 8.95 17.46
C ALA A 175 -2.56 8.93 15.95
N VAL A 176 -2.09 10.04 15.39
CA VAL A 176 -1.69 10.14 14.00
C VAL A 176 -0.35 10.85 13.91
N LEU A 177 0.56 10.27 13.14
CA LEU A 177 1.83 10.88 12.81
C LEU A 177 1.68 11.66 11.50
N LEU A 178 2.05 12.93 11.52
CA LEU A 178 1.88 13.87 10.43
C LEU A 178 3.22 14.48 10.06
N GLN A 179 3.33 14.91 8.83
CA GLN A 179 4.46 15.69 8.35
C GLN A 179 3.98 16.90 7.58
N GLU A 180 4.67 18.03 7.77
CA GLU A 180 4.32 19.27 7.08
C GLU A 180 4.92 19.27 5.66
N HIS A 181 4.07 19.53 4.67
CA HIS A 181 4.47 19.81 3.30
C HIS A 181 3.71 21.02 2.78
N GLU A 182 4.45 22.01 2.29
CA GLU A 182 3.87 23.24 1.72
C GLU A 182 2.89 23.95 2.66
N GLY A 183 3.17 23.93 3.97
CA GLY A 183 2.33 24.54 5.00
C GLY A 183 1.10 23.72 5.41
N LEU A 184 0.94 22.49 4.91
CA LEU A 184 -0.14 21.59 5.25
C LEU A 184 0.39 20.33 5.95
N LEU A 185 -0.33 19.86 6.96
CA LEU A 185 -0.02 18.63 7.67
C LEU A 185 -0.68 17.42 6.95
N HIS A 186 0.14 16.49 6.52
CA HIS A 186 -0.25 15.23 5.85
C HIS A 186 0.05 14.03 6.75
N PRO A 187 -0.86 13.04 6.84
CA PRO A 187 -0.62 11.80 7.57
C PRO A 187 0.28 10.83 6.81
#